data_c33f7e5e1c59c4447609670353495881
#
_entry.id   c33f7e5e1c59c4447609670353495881
#
_cell.length_a   1.000
_cell.length_b   1.000
_cell.length_c   1.000
_cell.angle_alpha   90.00
_cell.angle_beta   90.00
_cell.angle_gamma   90.00
#
_symmetry.space_group_name_H-M   'P 1'
#
loop_
_entity.id
_entity.type
_entity.pdbx_description
1 polymer ?
#
loop_
_entity_poly.entity_id
_entity_poly.type
_entity_poly.pdbx_seq_one_letter_code
_entity_poly.pdbx_strand_id
1 'polypeptide(L)'
;GKGALSTTQIALTVNLDADAVDPADIGGASYGKIVKVALREKFPEAKKRKDKKLIYGLVSSDASYQVERAIEADPSILGGPHTLWVSASDEVDLFMKGQIKTDAPEKERLLNDKELGWLNGMVEQGEIQRVFNTGFFVNGASREPELAGILSALVGSILSLSVCFLLSFPIGIIAAVYLEEFAPKNK
;
A
#
# COMPACT_ATOMS: atom_id res chain seq x y z
N GLY A 1 -10.23 -12.16 -6.36
CA GLY A 1 -10.90 -10.91 -6.20
C GLY A 1 -11.09 -10.33 -4.80
N LYS A 2 -11.34 -11.14 -3.74
CA LYS A 2 -11.59 -10.59 -2.39
C LYS A 2 -10.32 -10.01 -1.71
N GLY A 3 -9.13 -10.36 -2.18
CA GLY A 3 -7.87 -9.94 -1.59
C GLY A 3 -7.51 -8.46 -1.84
N ALA A 4 -7.86 -7.89 -2.98
CA ALA A 4 -7.51 -6.51 -3.35
C ALA A 4 -8.29 -5.44 -2.57
N LEU A 5 -9.47 -5.79 -2.05
CA LEU A 5 -10.34 -4.86 -1.32
C LEU A 5 -9.99 -4.69 0.15
N SER A 6 -9.05 -5.45 0.67
CA SER A 6 -8.57 -5.30 2.05
C SER A 6 -7.05 -5.24 2.08
N THR A 7 -6.52 -4.47 3.00
CA THR A 7 -5.09 -4.38 3.32
C THR A 7 -4.88 -4.59 4.81
N THR A 8 -3.71 -5.07 5.16
CA THR A 8 -3.33 -5.31 6.56
C THR A 8 -2.52 -4.13 7.08
N GLN A 9 -2.80 -3.71 8.31
CA GLN A 9 -2.06 -2.67 9.01
C GLN A 9 -1.53 -3.20 10.35
N ILE A 10 -0.37 -2.69 10.73
CA ILE A 10 0.31 -2.99 12.00
C ILE A 10 0.32 -1.72 12.85
N ALA A 11 -0.03 -1.84 14.12
CA ALA A 11 0.13 -0.78 15.10
C ALA A 11 1.61 -0.64 15.48
N LEU A 12 2.19 0.50 15.20
CA LEU A 12 3.58 0.81 15.49
C LEU A 12 3.67 2.07 16.33
N THR A 13 4.24 1.95 17.54
CA THR A 13 4.51 3.11 18.37
C THR A 13 5.84 3.73 17.92
N VAL A 14 5.75 4.93 17.38
CA VAL A 14 6.89 5.72 16.92
C VAL A 14 7.18 6.83 17.91
N ASN A 15 8.46 7.08 18.19
CA ASN A 15 8.86 8.22 18.98
C ASN A 15 9.14 9.41 18.05
N LEU A 16 8.39 10.51 18.26
CA LEU A 16 8.41 11.72 17.44
C LEU A 16 8.95 12.92 18.22
N ASP A 17 9.96 12.69 19.07
CA ASP A 17 10.64 13.75 19.81
C ASP A 17 11.34 14.73 18.86
N ALA A 18 11.66 15.91 19.36
CA ALA A 18 12.35 16.96 18.62
C ALA A 18 13.73 16.54 18.07
N ASP A 19 14.37 15.54 18.70
CA ASP A 19 15.63 14.94 18.22
C ASP A 19 15.41 14.02 17.01
N ALA A 20 14.18 13.50 16.84
CA ALA A 20 13.81 12.61 15.74
C ALA A 20 13.20 13.36 14.55
N VAL A 21 12.39 14.39 14.84
CA VAL A 21 11.71 15.21 13.82
C VAL A 21 11.79 16.68 14.24
N ASP A 22 12.44 17.51 13.45
CA ASP A 22 12.42 18.95 13.64
C ASP A 22 11.05 19.51 13.22
N PRO A 23 10.29 20.16 14.13
CA PRO A 23 9.01 20.75 13.77
C PRO A 23 9.10 21.83 12.68
N ALA A 24 10.28 22.43 12.49
CA ALA A 24 10.52 23.45 11.46
C ALA A 24 10.88 22.84 10.09
N ASP A 25 11.34 21.59 10.05
CA ASP A 25 11.71 20.87 8.82
C ASP A 25 11.23 19.41 8.88
N ILE A 26 9.92 19.21 8.82
CA ILE A 26 9.29 17.89 8.83
C ILE A 26 9.82 17.04 7.67
N GLY A 27 9.96 17.60 6.45
CA GLY A 27 10.43 16.87 5.27
C GLY A 27 11.88 16.40 5.33
N GLY A 28 12.73 16.99 6.19
CA GLY A 28 14.12 16.62 6.37
C GLY A 28 14.36 15.42 7.29
N ALA A 29 13.33 14.94 8.00
CA ALA A 29 13.46 13.85 8.95
C ALA A 29 13.69 12.49 8.29
N SER A 30 14.44 11.62 8.98
CA SER A 30 14.71 10.26 8.48
C SER A 30 13.64 9.25 8.98
N TYR A 31 12.44 9.31 8.40
CA TYR A 31 11.30 8.47 8.79
C TYR A 31 11.60 6.97 8.72
N GLY A 32 12.41 6.53 7.76
CA GLY A 32 12.86 5.15 7.69
C GLY A 32 13.70 4.70 8.90
N LYS A 33 14.44 5.63 9.55
CA LYS A 33 15.14 5.33 10.82
C LYS A 33 14.16 5.25 11.97
N ILE A 34 13.18 6.16 12.05
CA ILE A 34 12.14 6.20 13.07
C ILE A 34 11.37 4.88 13.08
N VAL A 35 10.88 4.42 11.92
CA VAL A 35 10.19 3.14 11.78
C VAL A 35 11.08 1.96 12.21
N LYS A 36 12.37 1.94 11.84
CA LYS A 36 13.30 0.89 12.25
C LYS A 36 13.60 0.90 13.76
N VAL A 37 13.63 2.07 14.39
CA VAL A 37 13.78 2.18 15.86
C VAL A 37 12.53 1.62 16.53
N ALA A 38 11.36 2.07 16.13
CA ALA A 38 10.08 1.60 16.65
C ALA A 38 9.91 0.07 16.54
N LEU A 39 10.28 -0.52 15.40
CA LEU A 39 10.27 -1.98 15.23
C LEU A 39 11.25 -2.70 16.17
N ARG A 40 12.41 -2.12 16.45
CA ARG A 40 13.36 -2.71 17.42
C ARG A 40 12.88 -2.62 18.85
N GLU A 41 12.16 -1.56 19.21
CA GLU A 41 11.54 -1.40 20.53
C GLU A 41 10.37 -2.35 20.69
N LYS A 42 9.58 -2.55 19.63
CA LYS A 42 8.47 -3.51 19.63
C LYS A 42 8.93 -4.97 19.73
N PHE A 43 10.09 -5.31 19.16
CA PHE A 43 10.66 -6.66 19.15
C PHE A 43 12.06 -6.69 19.79
N PRO A 44 12.18 -6.51 21.12
CA PRO A 44 13.47 -6.41 21.81
C PRO A 44 14.30 -7.70 21.76
N GLU A 45 13.66 -8.84 21.47
CA GLU A 45 14.32 -10.14 21.27
C GLU A 45 15.06 -10.22 19.92
N ALA A 46 14.75 -9.38 18.93
CA ALA A 46 15.39 -9.35 17.62
C ALA A 46 16.78 -8.68 17.67
N LYS A 47 17.73 -9.24 18.46
CA LYS A 47 19.06 -8.65 18.67
C LYS A 47 20.02 -8.90 17.52
N LYS A 48 19.94 -10.06 16.86
CA LYS A 48 20.85 -10.46 15.78
C LYS A 48 20.52 -9.67 14.50
N ARG A 49 21.56 -9.41 13.69
CA ARG A 49 21.40 -8.71 12.39
C ARG A 49 20.36 -9.38 11.49
N LYS A 50 20.32 -10.72 11.50
CA LYS A 50 19.34 -11.49 10.73
C LYS A 50 17.92 -11.23 11.20
N ASP A 51 17.68 -11.28 12.51
CA ASP A 51 16.36 -11.05 13.11
C ASP A 51 15.89 -9.60 12.89
N LYS A 52 16.81 -8.62 12.98
CA LYS A 52 16.50 -7.22 12.64
C LYS A 52 16.05 -7.05 11.18
N LYS A 53 16.65 -7.79 10.25
CA LYS A 53 16.19 -7.76 8.85
C LYS A 53 14.78 -8.32 8.71
N LEU A 54 14.43 -9.37 9.46
CA LEU A 54 13.11 -9.98 9.45
C LEU A 54 12.04 -9.00 9.97
N ILE A 55 12.26 -8.37 11.14
CA ILE A 55 11.28 -7.40 11.68
C ILE A 55 11.09 -6.20 10.76
N TYR A 56 12.13 -5.75 10.05
CA TYR A 56 11.98 -4.66 9.06
C TYR A 56 11.17 -5.08 7.84
N GLY A 57 11.11 -6.37 7.52
CA GLY A 57 10.29 -6.94 6.46
C GLY A 57 8.82 -7.13 6.82
N LEU A 58 8.42 -6.90 8.09
CA LEU A 58 7.01 -7.02 8.50
C LEU A 58 6.15 -5.84 8.04
N VAL A 59 6.75 -4.69 7.79
CA VAL A 59 6.06 -3.48 7.34
C VAL A 59 6.42 -3.16 5.89
N SER A 60 5.51 -2.50 5.19
CA SER A 60 5.73 -2.02 3.83
C SER A 60 6.82 -0.95 3.78
N SER A 61 7.49 -0.82 2.65
CA SER A 61 8.42 0.28 2.38
C SER A 61 7.73 1.66 2.48
N ASP A 62 6.41 1.73 2.26
CA ASP A 62 5.60 2.95 2.39
C ASP A 62 5.37 3.39 3.85
N ALA A 63 5.69 2.54 4.84
CA ALA A 63 5.46 2.86 6.24
C ALA A 63 6.14 4.18 6.67
N SER A 64 7.30 4.50 6.13
CA SER A 64 8.00 5.76 6.38
C SER A 64 7.23 6.98 5.87
N TYR A 65 6.66 6.90 4.68
CA TYR A 65 5.81 7.95 4.10
C TYR A 65 4.47 8.07 4.83
N GLN A 66 3.95 6.98 5.37
CA GLN A 66 2.72 7.02 6.16
C GLN A 66 2.93 7.75 7.48
N VAL A 67 4.08 7.57 8.13
CA VAL A 67 4.47 8.34 9.33
C VAL A 67 4.61 9.84 9.00
N GLU A 68 5.31 10.18 7.91
CA GLU A 68 5.46 11.54 7.43
C GLU A 68 4.09 12.22 7.19
N ARG A 69 3.22 11.57 6.41
CA ARG A 69 1.86 12.07 6.13
C ARG A 69 0.99 12.20 7.37
N ALA A 70 1.17 11.32 8.36
CA ALA A 70 0.43 11.43 9.62
C ALA A 70 0.82 12.69 10.39
N ILE A 71 2.11 13.06 10.39
CA ILE A 71 2.60 14.30 11.01
C ILE A 71 2.15 15.53 10.23
N GLU A 72 2.20 15.49 8.89
CA GLU A 72 1.70 16.58 8.05
C GLU A 72 0.20 16.83 8.25
N ALA A 73 -0.60 15.77 8.42
CA ALA A 73 -2.03 15.85 8.65
C ALA A 73 -2.36 16.37 10.05
N ASP A 74 -1.58 15.99 11.06
CA ASP A 74 -1.75 16.40 12.45
C ASP A 74 -0.39 16.63 13.15
N PRO A 75 0.18 17.84 13.05
CA PRO A 75 1.43 18.17 13.72
C PRO A 75 1.39 18.07 15.25
N SER A 76 0.23 17.96 15.88
CA SER A 76 0.11 17.83 17.33
C SER A 76 0.63 16.50 17.89
N ILE A 77 0.86 15.50 17.01
CA ILE A 77 1.46 14.22 17.39
C ILE A 77 2.98 14.31 17.64
N LEU A 78 3.62 15.43 17.31
CA LEU A 78 5.03 15.67 17.63
C LEU A 78 5.24 15.84 19.14
N GLY A 79 6.42 15.44 19.61
CA GLY A 79 6.85 15.65 21.01
C GLY A 79 6.66 14.44 21.93
N GLY A 80 6.50 13.22 21.36
CA GLY A 80 6.43 12.01 22.18
C GLY A 80 6.11 10.75 21.42
N PRO A 81 5.89 9.63 22.13
CA PRO A 81 5.49 8.37 21.52
C PRO A 81 4.03 8.40 21.06
N HIS A 82 3.81 8.08 19.79
CA HIS A 82 2.49 7.92 19.20
C HIS A 82 2.35 6.58 18.50
N THR A 83 1.18 5.93 18.66
CA THR A 83 0.87 4.68 17.96
C THR A 83 0.16 5.01 16.64
N LEU A 84 0.80 4.65 15.55
CA LEU A 84 0.29 4.81 14.19
C LEU A 84 0.02 3.44 13.57
N TRP A 85 -1.02 3.38 12.71
CA TRP A 85 -1.30 2.21 11.89
C TRP A 85 -0.57 2.34 10.56
N VAL A 86 0.42 1.48 10.34
CA VAL A 86 1.21 1.45 9.10
C VAL A 86 0.91 0.21 8.29
N SER A 87 1.03 0.28 6.98
CA SER A 87 0.81 -0.86 6.11
C SER A 87 1.81 -1.98 6.38
N ALA A 88 1.29 -3.19 6.50
CA ALA A 88 2.09 -4.40 6.56
C ALA A 88 2.71 -4.71 5.18
N SER A 89 3.74 -5.56 5.16
CA SER A 89 4.30 -6.09 3.91
C SER A 89 3.34 -7.07 3.24
N ASP A 90 3.62 -7.40 1.97
CA ASP A 90 2.83 -8.35 1.19
C ASP A 90 2.73 -9.72 1.88
N GLU A 91 3.85 -10.21 2.42
CA GLU A 91 3.88 -11.51 3.08
C GLU A 91 2.98 -11.55 4.31
N VAL A 92 2.96 -10.47 5.09
CA VAL A 92 2.07 -10.34 6.25
C VAL A 92 0.62 -10.22 5.82
N ASP A 93 0.34 -9.46 4.76
CA ASP A 93 -1.01 -9.33 4.21
C ASP A 93 -1.54 -10.67 3.68
N LEU A 94 -0.71 -11.44 2.98
CA LEU A 94 -1.04 -12.80 2.53
C LEU A 94 -1.29 -13.75 3.70
N PHE A 95 -0.50 -13.65 4.78
CA PHE A 95 -0.72 -14.41 6.00
C PHE A 95 -2.08 -14.10 6.63
N MET A 96 -2.39 -12.83 6.81
CA MET A 96 -3.67 -12.38 7.39
C MET A 96 -4.89 -12.74 6.52
N LYS A 97 -4.68 -12.89 5.21
CA LYS A 97 -5.70 -13.36 4.26
C LYS A 97 -5.83 -14.89 4.21
N GLY A 98 -4.99 -15.62 4.96
CA GLY A 98 -4.98 -17.08 4.96
C GLY A 98 -4.49 -17.69 3.64
N GLN A 99 -3.66 -16.96 2.89
CA GLN A 99 -3.14 -17.39 1.59
C GLN A 99 -1.74 -18.04 1.69
N ILE A 100 -1.12 -17.98 2.86
CA ILE A 100 0.16 -18.65 3.13
C ILE A 100 -0.12 -20.02 3.75
N LYS A 101 0.50 -21.07 3.19
CA LYS A 101 0.50 -22.41 3.78
C LYS A 101 1.44 -22.42 4.98
N THR A 102 0.88 -22.47 6.18
CA THR A 102 1.63 -22.53 7.44
C THR A 102 2.15 -23.93 7.77
N ASP A 103 1.56 -24.95 7.17
CA ASP A 103 1.85 -26.38 7.41
C ASP A 103 3.03 -26.91 6.56
N ALA A 104 3.52 -26.12 5.60
CA ALA A 104 4.67 -26.49 4.78
C ALA A 104 5.99 -26.38 5.59
N PRO A 105 7.06 -27.10 5.22
CA PRO A 105 8.38 -26.93 5.82
C PRO A 105 8.85 -25.47 5.73
N GLU A 106 9.58 -24.98 6.74
CA GLU A 106 10.03 -23.56 6.83
C GLU A 106 10.75 -23.07 5.56
N LYS A 107 11.48 -23.97 4.89
CA LYS A 107 12.24 -23.63 3.65
C LYS A 107 11.33 -23.34 2.44
N GLU A 108 10.09 -23.78 2.48
CA GLU A 108 9.11 -23.63 1.39
C GLU A 108 8.09 -22.53 1.69
N ARG A 109 8.20 -21.89 2.87
CA ARG A 109 7.31 -20.81 3.32
C ARG A 109 7.91 -19.44 3.05
N LEU A 110 7.04 -18.47 2.79
CA LEU A 110 7.42 -17.05 2.67
C LEU A 110 7.81 -16.45 4.02
N LEU A 111 7.17 -16.91 5.12
CA LEU A 111 7.44 -16.50 6.50
C LEU A 111 8.07 -17.65 7.29
N ASN A 112 9.11 -17.36 8.05
CA ASN A 112 9.75 -18.34 8.92
C ASN A 112 9.02 -18.48 10.27
N ASP A 113 9.41 -19.45 11.10
CA ASP A 113 8.74 -19.73 12.37
C ASP A 113 8.81 -18.55 13.36
N LYS A 114 9.88 -17.74 13.32
CA LYS A 114 10.00 -16.56 14.17
C LYS A 114 9.02 -15.46 13.74
N GLU A 115 8.91 -15.20 12.44
CA GLU A 115 7.98 -14.21 11.90
C GLU A 115 6.54 -14.62 12.22
N LEU A 116 6.19 -15.90 12.04
CA LEU A 116 4.89 -16.42 12.42
C LEU A 116 4.60 -16.25 13.93
N GLY A 117 5.60 -16.49 14.79
CA GLY A 117 5.47 -16.26 16.23
C GLY A 117 5.17 -14.79 16.56
N TRP A 118 5.88 -13.85 15.94
CA TRP A 118 5.64 -12.42 16.13
C TRP A 118 4.26 -11.98 15.60
N LEU A 119 3.87 -12.46 14.42
CA LEU A 119 2.57 -12.15 13.83
C LEU A 119 1.42 -12.67 14.69
N ASN A 120 1.50 -13.91 15.17
CA ASN A 120 0.49 -14.48 16.06
C ASN A 120 0.38 -13.68 17.37
N GLY A 121 1.51 -13.28 17.96
CA GLY A 121 1.51 -12.42 19.14
C GLY A 121 0.83 -11.07 18.90
N MET A 122 1.08 -10.44 17.74
CA MET A 122 0.41 -9.18 17.38
C MET A 122 -1.10 -9.37 17.13
N VAL A 123 -1.51 -10.49 16.56
CA VAL A 123 -2.94 -10.82 16.38
C VAL A 123 -3.63 -10.97 17.73
N GLU A 124 -3.02 -11.68 18.68
CA GLU A 124 -3.55 -11.86 20.04
C GLU A 124 -3.66 -10.53 20.81
N GLN A 125 -2.72 -9.61 20.59
CA GLN A 125 -2.69 -8.29 21.23
C GLN A 125 -3.57 -7.26 20.52
N GLY A 126 -4.17 -7.60 19.35
CA GLY A 126 -4.96 -6.67 18.56
C GLY A 126 -4.14 -5.56 17.89
N GLU A 127 -2.83 -5.78 17.70
CA GLU A 127 -1.90 -4.83 17.09
C GLU A 127 -1.75 -5.00 15.57
N ILE A 128 -2.52 -5.90 14.99
CA ILE A 128 -2.63 -6.14 13.57
C ILE A 128 -4.09 -6.19 13.18
N GLN A 129 -4.46 -5.49 12.12
CA GLN A 129 -5.85 -5.43 11.66
C GLN A 129 -5.95 -5.47 10.15
N ARG A 130 -7.08 -5.95 9.67
CA ARG A 130 -7.45 -5.84 8.25
C ARG A 130 -8.44 -4.72 8.08
N VAL A 131 -8.14 -3.81 7.17
CA VAL A 131 -8.98 -2.65 6.84
C VAL A 131 -9.35 -2.66 5.36
N PHE A 132 -10.38 -1.89 5.02
CA PHE A 132 -10.74 -1.69 3.62
C PHE A 132 -9.63 -0.92 2.90
N ASN A 133 -9.20 -1.42 1.74
CA ASN A 133 -8.11 -0.82 0.97
C ASN A 133 -8.63 0.37 0.14
N THR A 134 -8.74 1.54 0.77
CA THR A 134 -9.08 2.78 0.06
C THR A 134 -8.00 3.18 -0.95
N GLY A 135 -6.73 2.86 -0.66
CA GLY A 135 -5.61 3.11 -1.56
C GLY A 135 -5.76 2.45 -2.92
N PHE A 136 -6.40 1.28 -2.98
CA PHE A 136 -6.69 0.59 -4.24
C PHE A 136 -7.49 1.46 -5.22
N PHE A 137 -8.37 2.33 -4.73
CA PHE A 137 -9.22 3.17 -5.57
C PHE A 137 -8.58 4.53 -5.91
N VAL A 138 -7.73 5.06 -5.02
CA VAL A 138 -7.19 6.43 -5.15
C VAL A 138 -5.73 6.47 -5.56
N ASN A 139 -4.97 5.38 -5.35
CA ASN A 139 -3.58 5.32 -5.76
C ASN A 139 -3.45 5.07 -7.27
N GLY A 140 -2.35 5.55 -7.82
CA GLY A 140 -1.93 5.24 -9.18
C GLY A 140 -1.23 3.88 -9.29
N ALA A 141 -0.56 3.64 -10.42
CA ALA A 141 0.27 2.46 -10.59
C ALA A 141 1.49 2.53 -9.66
N SER A 142 1.78 1.44 -8.94
CA SER A 142 2.96 1.27 -8.10
C SER A 142 3.67 -0.03 -8.44
N ARG A 143 4.97 -0.11 -8.15
CA ARG A 143 5.74 -1.35 -8.25
C ARG A 143 5.46 -2.30 -7.09
N GLU A 144 4.99 -1.77 -5.99
CA GLU A 144 4.64 -2.55 -4.79
C GLU A 144 3.15 -2.90 -4.83
N PRO A 145 2.78 -4.20 -4.80
CA PRO A 145 1.41 -4.66 -4.94
C PRO A 145 0.44 -4.08 -3.92
N GLU A 146 0.90 -3.89 -2.67
CA GLU A 146 0.10 -3.33 -1.59
C GLU A 146 -0.27 -1.86 -1.79
N LEU A 147 0.52 -1.12 -2.58
CA LEU A 147 0.33 0.30 -2.89
C LEU A 147 -0.32 0.54 -4.24
N ALA A 148 -0.42 -0.49 -5.09
CA ALA A 148 -0.96 -0.37 -6.43
C ALA A 148 -2.47 -0.08 -6.40
N GLY A 149 -2.89 0.89 -7.20
CA GLY A 149 -4.29 1.28 -7.37
C GLY A 149 -4.73 1.26 -8.84
N ILE A 150 -6.02 1.39 -9.05
CA ILE A 150 -6.64 1.32 -10.39
C ILE A 150 -6.88 2.71 -11.01
N LEU A 151 -6.65 3.80 -10.27
CA LEU A 151 -7.02 5.15 -10.72
C LEU A 151 -6.39 5.51 -12.06
N SER A 152 -5.09 5.28 -12.24
CA SER A 152 -4.39 5.61 -13.47
C SER A 152 -4.90 4.82 -14.68
N ALA A 153 -5.19 3.52 -14.49
CA ALA A 153 -5.75 2.67 -15.53
C ALA A 153 -7.17 3.10 -15.92
N LEU A 154 -8.00 3.46 -14.94
CA LEU A 154 -9.37 3.92 -15.15
C LEU A 154 -9.39 5.25 -15.90
N VAL A 155 -8.59 6.23 -15.45
CA VAL A 155 -8.47 7.53 -16.12
C VAL A 155 -7.94 7.36 -17.56
N GLY A 156 -6.91 6.54 -17.75
CA GLY A 156 -6.36 6.24 -19.08
C GLY A 156 -7.40 5.61 -20.02
N SER A 157 -8.19 4.66 -19.51
CA SER A 157 -9.26 4.02 -20.29
C SER A 157 -10.35 5.00 -20.67
N ILE A 158 -10.81 5.86 -19.76
CA ILE A 158 -11.83 6.86 -20.04
C ILE A 158 -11.34 7.86 -21.10
N LEU A 159 -10.11 8.36 -20.97
CA LEU A 159 -9.53 9.29 -21.93
C LEU A 159 -9.39 8.64 -23.31
N SER A 160 -8.89 7.42 -23.39
CA SER A 160 -8.73 6.67 -24.64
C SER A 160 -10.08 6.46 -25.35
N LEU A 161 -11.08 5.99 -24.60
CA LEU A 161 -12.44 5.82 -25.14
C LEU A 161 -13.05 7.15 -25.60
N SER A 162 -12.85 8.24 -24.85
CA SER A 162 -13.34 9.56 -25.23
C SER A 162 -12.74 10.04 -26.54
N VAL A 163 -11.42 9.89 -26.70
CA VAL A 163 -10.73 10.27 -27.96
C VAL A 163 -11.24 9.42 -29.13
N CYS A 164 -11.32 8.08 -28.94
CA CYS A 164 -11.84 7.20 -29.97
C CYS A 164 -13.28 7.58 -30.38
N PHE A 165 -14.16 7.88 -29.43
CA PHE A 165 -15.53 8.27 -29.68
C PHE A 165 -15.60 9.59 -30.43
N LEU A 166 -14.87 10.63 -30.00
CA LEU A 166 -14.83 11.94 -30.62
C LEU A 166 -14.35 11.90 -32.07
N LEU A 167 -13.43 10.98 -32.39
CA LEU A 167 -12.94 10.80 -33.74
C LEU A 167 -13.89 9.96 -34.61
N SER A 168 -14.35 8.82 -34.07
CA SER A 168 -15.13 7.85 -34.81
C SER A 168 -16.56 8.34 -35.11
N PHE A 169 -17.17 9.05 -34.15
CA PHE A 169 -18.57 9.49 -34.30
C PHE A 169 -18.78 10.47 -35.44
N PRO A 170 -18.00 11.56 -35.60
CA PRO A 170 -18.13 12.45 -36.76
C PRO A 170 -17.85 11.75 -38.08
N ILE A 171 -16.82 10.91 -38.13
CA ILE A 171 -16.47 10.16 -39.34
C ILE A 171 -17.60 9.21 -39.73
N GLY A 172 -18.20 8.53 -38.75
CA GLY A 172 -19.34 7.63 -38.97
C GLY A 172 -20.56 8.35 -39.51
N ILE A 173 -20.87 9.56 -38.99
CA ILE A 173 -21.98 10.38 -39.50
C ILE A 173 -21.72 10.81 -40.97
N ILE A 174 -20.51 11.32 -41.25
CA ILE A 174 -20.13 11.74 -42.59
C ILE A 174 -20.23 10.58 -43.59
N ALA A 175 -19.72 9.41 -43.20
CA ALA A 175 -19.81 8.20 -44.04
C ALA A 175 -21.26 7.77 -44.28
N ALA A 176 -22.11 7.80 -43.25
CA ALA A 176 -23.52 7.45 -43.37
C ALA A 176 -24.26 8.39 -44.31
N VAL A 177 -24.08 9.70 -44.16
CA VAL A 177 -24.67 10.71 -45.04
C VAL A 177 -24.19 10.53 -46.48
N TYR A 178 -22.89 10.30 -46.67
CA TYR A 178 -22.34 10.05 -48.01
C TYR A 178 -22.95 8.82 -48.66
N LEU A 179 -23.11 7.73 -47.95
CA LEU A 179 -23.69 6.49 -48.47
C LEU A 179 -25.18 6.62 -48.78
N GLU A 180 -25.92 7.41 -48.02
CA GLU A 180 -27.35 7.59 -48.22
C GLU A 180 -27.67 8.55 -49.38
N GLU A 181 -26.93 9.65 -49.48
CA GLU A 181 -27.20 10.71 -50.45
C GLU A 181 -26.46 10.52 -51.78
N PHE A 182 -25.21 10.08 -51.75
CA PHE A 182 -24.31 10.09 -52.89
C PHE A 182 -23.93 8.72 -53.45
N ALA A 183 -24.13 7.64 -52.72
CA ALA A 183 -23.81 6.32 -53.24
C ALA A 183 -24.78 5.88 -54.35
N PRO A 184 -24.29 5.37 -55.51
CA PRO A 184 -25.15 4.91 -56.60
C PRO A 184 -26.01 3.74 -56.11
N LYS A 185 -27.33 3.90 -56.19
CA LYS A 185 -28.30 2.83 -55.90
C LYS A 185 -28.27 1.83 -57.07
N ASN A 186 -27.32 0.90 -57.08
CA ASN A 186 -27.37 -0.22 -58.02
C ASN A 186 -28.57 -1.12 -57.67
N LYS A 187 -29.52 -1.20 -58.61
CA LYS A 187 -30.58 -2.21 -58.66
C LYS A 187 -30.03 -3.51 -59.16
#